data_177b141bc2707de3dcff85202afefef5
#
_entry.id   177b141bc2707de3dcff85202afefef5
#
_cell.length_a   1.000
_cell.length_b   1.000
_cell.length_c   1.000
_cell.angle_alpha   90.00
_cell.angle_beta   90.00
_cell.angle_gamma   90.00
#
_symmetry.space_group_name_H-M   'P 1'
#
loop_
_entity.id
_entity.type
_entity.pdbx_description
1 polymer ?
#
loop_
_entity_poly.entity_id
_entity_poly.type
_entity_poly.pdbx_seq_one_letter_code
_entity_poly.pdbx_strand_id
1 'polypeptide(L)'
;MTNNTYTLNEVVVTTDWLSQHSADSNLRVFDCTTHLIHQSNPESDAPYVVQSGKDDYDKAHIPGAAFIDLQQDLSDTTSPYRFTCLQANELADKLGALGIGDNTTAVLYSQTTPQWATRIWWLLRTVGFDRA
;
A
#
# COMPACT_ATOMS: atom_id res chain seq x y z
N MET A 1 -14.27 12.07 21.05
CA MET A 1 -13.31 11.59 20.05
C MET A 1 -11.97 12.25 20.31
N THR A 2 -11.02 11.51 20.80
CA THR A 2 -9.64 11.99 20.87
C THR A 2 -9.03 11.90 19.48
N ASN A 3 -8.80 13.05 18.84
CA ASN A 3 -7.94 13.10 17.66
C ASN A 3 -6.50 12.82 18.11
N ASN A 4 -6.09 11.59 18.01
CA ASN A 4 -4.70 11.23 18.24
C ASN A 4 -3.87 11.78 17.07
N THR A 5 -3.29 12.93 17.27
CA THR A 5 -2.35 13.50 16.31
C THR A 5 -0.99 12.88 16.59
N TYR A 6 -0.57 11.95 15.74
CA TYR A 6 0.78 11.40 15.82
C TYR A 6 1.76 12.39 15.24
N THR A 7 2.84 12.64 15.95
CA THR A 7 4.01 13.26 15.36
C THR A 7 4.89 12.14 14.84
N LEU A 8 4.75 11.81 13.56
CA LEU A 8 5.64 10.85 12.92
C LEU A 8 6.96 11.55 12.66
N ASN A 9 7.83 11.57 13.66
CA ASN A 9 9.20 12.04 13.50
C ASN A 9 10.05 11.08 12.65
N GLU A 10 9.53 9.87 12.44
CA GLU A 10 10.18 8.82 11.68
C GLU A 10 9.21 8.26 10.63
N VAL A 11 9.74 7.98 9.45
CA VAL A 11 8.98 7.39 8.34
C VAL A 11 8.65 5.91 8.60
N VAL A 12 9.38 5.29 9.50
CA VAL A 12 9.23 3.87 9.85
C VAL A 12 8.80 3.75 11.29
N VAL A 13 7.77 2.95 11.54
CA VAL A 13 7.31 2.62 12.90
C VAL A 13 7.61 1.16 13.21
N THR A 14 7.78 0.85 14.49
CA THR A 14 7.99 -0.52 14.95
C THR A 14 6.67 -1.29 15.05
N THR A 15 6.74 -2.60 15.05
CA THR A 15 5.57 -3.45 15.30
C THR A 15 5.00 -3.23 16.72
N ASP A 16 5.84 -2.92 17.69
CA ASP A 16 5.39 -2.57 19.04
C ASP A 16 4.57 -1.28 19.05
N TRP A 17 5.05 -0.25 18.36
CA TRP A 17 4.29 0.99 18.18
C TRP A 17 2.93 0.72 17.55
N LEU A 18 2.91 -0.06 16.46
CA LEU A 18 1.68 -0.41 15.76
C LEU A 18 0.70 -1.17 16.66
N SER A 19 1.20 -2.14 17.42
CA SER A 19 0.38 -2.91 18.37
C SER A 19 -0.29 -2.01 19.42
N GLN A 20 0.42 -1.01 19.91
CA GLN A 20 -0.09 -0.05 20.89
C GLN A 20 -1.14 0.90 20.32
N HIS A 21 -1.10 1.17 19.00
CA HIS A 21 -1.97 2.12 18.33
C HIS A 21 -3.04 1.48 17.43
N SER A 22 -3.09 0.15 17.39
CA SER A 22 -3.96 -0.60 16.47
C SER A 22 -5.46 -0.33 16.65
N ALA A 23 -5.87 0.13 17.83
CA ALA A 23 -7.27 0.47 18.14
C ALA A 23 -7.61 1.94 17.86
N ASP A 24 -6.65 2.76 17.43
CA ASP A 24 -6.88 4.17 17.18
C ASP A 24 -7.78 4.36 15.96
N SER A 25 -8.83 5.15 16.11
CA SER A 25 -9.90 5.30 15.10
C SER A 25 -9.43 5.97 13.80
N ASN A 26 -8.33 6.75 13.87
CA ASN A 26 -7.76 7.45 12.73
C ASN A 26 -6.60 6.70 12.06
N LEU A 27 -6.23 5.52 12.57
CA LEU A 27 -5.19 4.69 11.98
C LEU A 27 -5.77 3.75 10.93
N ARG A 28 -5.07 3.66 9.79
CA ARG A 28 -5.37 2.70 8.71
C ARG A 28 -4.12 1.89 8.42
N VAL A 29 -4.24 0.58 8.44
CA VAL A 29 -3.12 -0.34 8.19
C VAL A 29 -3.38 -1.10 6.90
N PHE A 30 -2.38 -1.18 6.03
CA PHE A 30 -2.50 -1.84 4.73
C PHE A 30 -1.36 -2.81 4.49
N ASP A 31 -1.72 -4.01 4.07
CA ASP A 31 -0.80 -4.95 3.46
C ASP A 31 -0.66 -4.61 1.97
N CYS A 32 0.56 -4.32 1.54
CA CYS A 32 0.87 -3.88 0.19
C CYS A 32 1.62 -4.95 -0.61
N THR A 33 1.60 -6.19 -0.16
CA THR A 33 2.42 -7.26 -0.74
C THR A 33 2.05 -7.52 -2.20
N THR A 34 3.07 -7.51 -3.03
CA THR A 34 3.02 -7.87 -4.45
C THR A 34 4.17 -8.83 -4.73
N HIS A 35 3.99 -9.70 -5.71
CA HIS A 35 5.02 -10.64 -6.16
C HIS A 35 5.36 -10.40 -7.62
N LEU A 36 6.63 -10.52 -7.95
CA LEU A 36 7.11 -10.60 -9.32
C LEU A 36 7.55 -12.05 -9.56
N ILE A 37 6.75 -12.77 -10.32
CA ILE A 37 7.03 -14.17 -10.64
C ILE A 37 7.87 -14.21 -11.91
N HIS A 38 9.11 -14.65 -11.77
CA HIS A 38 10.02 -14.77 -12.91
C HIS A 38 9.49 -15.78 -13.92
N GLN A 39 9.49 -15.37 -15.19
CA GLN A 39 9.07 -16.23 -16.31
C GLN A 39 10.30 -16.83 -16.96
N SER A 40 10.40 -18.16 -16.94
CA SER A 40 11.45 -18.91 -17.63
C SER A 40 11.04 -19.34 -19.05
N ASN A 41 9.86 -18.93 -19.53
CA ASN A 41 9.40 -19.26 -20.87
C ASN A 41 10.11 -18.37 -21.91
N PRO A 42 10.95 -18.91 -22.80
CA PRO A 42 11.67 -18.13 -23.80
C PRO A 42 10.76 -17.50 -24.87
N GLU A 43 9.50 -17.92 -24.97
CA GLU A 43 8.51 -17.36 -25.89
C GLU A 43 7.78 -16.15 -25.30
N SER A 44 7.98 -15.85 -24.00
CA SER A 44 7.36 -14.70 -23.33
C SER A 44 8.27 -13.48 -23.42
N ASP A 45 7.76 -12.40 -23.98
CA ASP A 45 8.45 -11.09 -24.01
C ASP A 45 8.55 -10.45 -22.61
N ALA A 46 7.80 -10.97 -21.64
CA ALA A 46 7.80 -10.45 -20.28
C ALA A 46 8.71 -11.27 -19.37
N PRO A 47 9.71 -10.66 -18.71
CA PRO A 47 10.62 -11.38 -17.83
C PRO A 47 9.95 -11.87 -16.54
N TYR A 48 8.81 -11.30 -16.18
CA TYR A 48 8.06 -11.66 -14.97
C TYR A 48 6.56 -11.34 -15.13
N VAL A 49 5.76 -11.97 -14.30
CA VAL A 49 4.34 -11.70 -14.13
C VAL A 49 4.11 -11.06 -12.77
N VAL A 50 3.27 -10.04 -12.71
CA VAL A 50 2.84 -9.42 -11.46
C VAL A 50 1.72 -10.26 -10.85
N GLN A 51 1.90 -10.67 -9.62
CA GLN A 51 0.90 -11.38 -8.84
C GLN A 51 0.64 -10.62 -7.54
N SER A 52 -0.62 -10.35 -7.21
CA SER A 52 -0.95 -9.72 -5.95
C SER A 52 -0.63 -10.65 -4.77
N GLY A 53 -0.31 -10.06 -3.63
CA GLY A 53 -0.13 -10.80 -2.37
C GLY A 53 -1.43 -11.13 -1.65
N LYS A 54 -2.56 -11.10 -2.33
CA LYS A 54 -3.88 -11.32 -1.72
C LYS A 54 -3.99 -12.69 -1.05
N ASP A 55 -3.44 -13.73 -1.68
CA ASP A 55 -3.47 -15.09 -1.11
C ASP A 55 -2.66 -15.17 0.19
N ASP A 56 -1.55 -14.46 0.28
CA ASP A 56 -0.76 -14.39 1.52
C ASP A 56 -1.50 -13.59 2.59
N TYR A 57 -2.12 -12.48 2.21
CA TYR A 57 -2.98 -11.71 3.10
C TYR A 57 -4.13 -12.56 3.68
N ASP A 58 -4.78 -13.36 2.84
CA ASP A 58 -5.89 -14.21 3.27
C ASP A 58 -5.44 -15.31 4.24
N LYS A 59 -4.21 -15.79 4.12
CA LYS A 59 -3.63 -16.77 5.05
C LYS A 59 -3.30 -16.14 6.41
N ALA A 60 -2.66 -14.98 6.40
CA ALA A 60 -2.30 -14.25 7.61
C ALA A 60 -1.96 -12.80 7.28
N HIS A 61 -2.48 -11.87 8.07
CA HIS A 61 -2.16 -10.46 8.00
C HIS A 61 -2.24 -9.82 9.38
N ILE A 62 -1.72 -8.62 9.51
CA ILE A 62 -1.84 -7.86 10.76
C ILE A 62 -3.32 -7.63 11.06
N PRO A 63 -3.80 -7.93 12.30
CA PRO A 63 -5.20 -7.75 12.65
C PRO A 63 -5.70 -6.33 12.34
N GLY A 64 -6.82 -6.23 11.63
CA GLY A 64 -7.42 -4.97 11.22
C GLY A 64 -6.82 -4.35 9.96
N ALA A 65 -5.77 -4.92 9.38
CA ALA A 65 -5.21 -4.45 8.12
C ALA A 65 -6.14 -4.76 6.94
N ALA A 66 -6.23 -3.82 6.00
CA ALA A 66 -6.79 -4.05 4.68
C ALA A 66 -5.69 -4.41 3.68
N PHE A 67 -6.07 -4.84 2.50
CA PHE A 67 -5.15 -5.18 1.43
C PHE A 67 -5.22 -4.16 0.29
N ILE A 68 -4.08 -3.80 -0.27
CA ILE A 68 -3.99 -2.98 -1.48
C ILE A 68 -3.31 -3.79 -2.58
N ASP A 69 -3.98 -3.94 -3.71
CA ASP A 69 -3.39 -4.45 -4.93
C ASP A 69 -2.81 -3.28 -5.73
N LEU A 70 -1.50 -3.10 -5.66
CA LEU A 70 -0.82 -1.97 -6.30
C LEU A 70 -1.11 -1.92 -7.81
N GLN A 71 -1.05 -3.07 -8.50
CA GLN A 71 -1.23 -3.10 -9.95
C GLN A 71 -2.69 -2.85 -10.37
N GLN A 72 -3.65 -3.44 -9.68
CA GLN A 72 -5.06 -3.33 -10.06
C GLN A 72 -5.74 -2.10 -9.46
N ASP A 73 -5.40 -1.73 -8.23
CA ASP A 73 -6.09 -0.66 -7.52
C ASP A 73 -5.46 0.72 -7.75
N LEU A 74 -4.13 0.81 -7.85
CA LEU A 74 -3.40 2.07 -7.82
C LEU A 74 -2.52 2.33 -9.04
N SER A 75 -2.70 1.57 -10.12
CA SER A 75 -1.93 1.73 -11.35
C SER A 75 -2.86 1.86 -12.56
N ASP A 76 -2.35 2.48 -13.62
CA ASP A 76 -3.04 2.56 -14.91
C ASP A 76 -2.95 1.20 -15.61
N THR A 77 -4.03 0.43 -15.55
CA THR A 77 -4.12 -0.90 -16.15
C THR A 77 -4.25 -0.88 -17.68
N THR A 78 -4.49 0.28 -18.28
CA THR A 78 -4.53 0.44 -19.74
C THR A 78 -3.14 0.64 -20.35
N SER A 79 -2.13 0.96 -19.53
CA SER A 79 -0.76 1.10 -19.99
C SER A 79 -0.14 -0.26 -20.35
N PRO A 80 0.71 -0.34 -21.39
CA PRO A 80 1.50 -1.53 -21.68
C PRO A 80 2.58 -1.80 -20.62
N TYR A 81 2.88 -0.82 -19.77
CA TYR A 81 3.86 -0.94 -18.70
C TYR A 81 3.18 -1.18 -17.35
N ARG A 82 3.77 -2.06 -16.55
CA ARG A 82 3.29 -2.35 -15.21
C ARG A 82 3.57 -1.19 -14.25
N PHE A 83 2.70 -1.03 -13.26
CA PHE A 83 2.83 -0.02 -12.22
C PHE A 83 2.87 1.42 -12.74
N THR A 84 2.31 1.67 -13.92
CA THR A 84 2.20 3.03 -14.46
C THR A 84 1.33 3.89 -13.54
N CYS A 85 1.79 5.09 -13.23
CA CYS A 85 1.07 5.99 -12.34
C CYS A 85 -0.28 6.41 -12.94
N LEU A 86 -1.30 6.44 -12.10
CA LEU A 86 -2.57 7.10 -12.41
C LEU A 86 -2.39 8.63 -12.45
N GLN A 87 -3.33 9.31 -13.08
CA GLN A 87 -3.45 10.75 -12.92
C GLN A 87 -3.76 11.10 -11.44
N ALA A 88 -3.29 12.26 -10.98
CA ALA A 88 -3.35 12.62 -9.56
C ALA A 88 -4.78 12.61 -8.99
N ASN A 89 -5.77 13.06 -9.75
CA ASN A 89 -7.17 13.06 -9.33
C ASN A 89 -7.73 11.63 -9.21
N GLU A 90 -7.41 10.76 -10.15
CA GLU A 90 -7.84 9.36 -10.09
C GLU A 90 -7.18 8.62 -8.92
N LEU A 91 -5.89 8.86 -8.71
CA LEU A 91 -5.14 8.28 -7.60
C LEU A 91 -5.73 8.73 -6.25
N ALA A 92 -6.02 10.02 -6.10
CA ALA A 92 -6.64 10.57 -4.89
C ALA A 92 -8.01 9.94 -4.61
N ASP A 93 -8.84 9.77 -5.63
CA ASP A 93 -10.15 9.13 -5.51
C ASP A 93 -10.04 7.68 -5.05
N LYS A 94 -9.11 6.92 -5.62
CA LYS A 94 -8.88 5.53 -5.24
C LYS A 94 -8.33 5.39 -3.82
N LEU A 95 -7.42 6.26 -3.42
CA LEU A 95 -6.88 6.29 -2.06
C LEU A 95 -7.98 6.65 -1.04
N GLY A 96 -8.84 7.62 -1.39
CA GLY A 96 -10.01 7.96 -0.57
C GLY A 96 -10.99 6.79 -0.41
N ALA A 97 -11.22 6.03 -1.46
CA ALA A 97 -12.06 4.83 -1.42
C ALA A 97 -11.50 3.74 -0.50
N LEU A 98 -10.19 3.70 -0.29
CA LEU A 98 -9.52 2.82 0.67
C LEU A 98 -9.64 3.30 2.12
N GLY A 99 -10.22 4.46 2.36
CA GLY A 99 -10.36 5.04 3.68
C GLY A 99 -9.21 5.95 4.10
N ILE A 100 -8.34 6.34 3.18
CA ILE A 100 -7.25 7.29 3.43
C ILE A 100 -7.77 8.70 3.17
N GLY A 101 -7.72 9.54 4.17
CA GLY A 101 -8.19 10.92 4.08
C GLY A 101 -7.47 11.84 5.05
N ASP A 102 -7.87 13.12 5.06
CA ASP A 102 -7.18 14.20 5.77
C ASP A 102 -7.01 13.94 7.28
N ASN A 103 -7.90 13.15 7.87
CA ASN A 103 -7.90 12.86 9.29
C ASN A 103 -7.35 11.47 9.62
N THR A 104 -6.73 10.79 8.67
CA THR A 104 -6.19 9.46 8.87
C THR A 104 -4.66 9.44 8.81
N THR A 105 -4.09 8.45 9.46
CA THR A 105 -2.67 8.09 9.34
C THR A 105 -2.61 6.68 8.76
N ALA A 106 -1.81 6.48 7.73
CA ALA A 106 -1.65 5.19 7.07
C ALA A 106 -0.35 4.51 7.50
N VAL A 107 -0.44 3.25 7.88
CA VAL A 107 0.71 2.37 8.08
C VAL A 107 0.71 1.33 6.97
N LEU A 108 1.81 1.25 6.26
CA LEU A 108 1.98 0.41 5.09
C LEU A 108 3.04 -0.64 5.38
N TYR A 109 2.74 -1.88 5.07
CA TYR A 109 3.72 -2.96 5.20
C TYR A 109 3.64 -3.93 4.02
N SER A 110 4.68 -4.72 3.84
CA SER A 110 4.65 -5.84 2.93
C SER A 110 5.37 -7.05 3.52
N GLN A 111 4.91 -8.25 3.18
CA GLN A 111 5.36 -9.48 3.81
C GLN A 111 6.71 -9.99 3.27
N THR A 112 7.11 -9.54 2.08
CA THR A 112 8.33 -10.02 1.42
C THR A 112 9.44 -8.97 1.42
N THR A 113 9.28 -7.92 0.62
CA THR A 113 10.24 -6.83 0.51
C THR A 113 9.57 -5.50 0.79
N PRO A 114 10.27 -4.52 1.38
CA PRO A 114 9.67 -3.24 1.72
C PRO A 114 9.30 -2.37 0.51
N GLN A 115 9.77 -2.71 -0.68
CA GLN A 115 9.60 -1.89 -1.88
C GLN A 115 8.13 -1.63 -2.24
N TRP A 116 7.22 -2.56 -1.95
CA TRP A 116 5.80 -2.40 -2.25
C TRP A 116 5.13 -1.40 -1.32
N ALA A 117 5.44 -1.48 -0.04
CA ALA A 117 4.99 -0.49 0.94
C ALA A 117 5.58 0.90 0.62
N THR A 118 6.86 0.99 0.33
CA THR A 118 7.51 2.27 -0.01
C THR A 118 7.00 2.86 -1.32
N ARG A 119 6.61 2.02 -2.29
CA ARG A 119 5.99 2.51 -3.52
C ARG A 119 4.65 3.20 -3.23
N ILE A 120 3.81 2.60 -2.40
CA ILE A 120 2.51 3.21 -2.04
C ILE A 120 2.72 4.44 -1.17
N TRP A 121 3.67 4.41 -0.24
CA TRP A 121 4.07 5.58 0.52
C TRP A 121 4.44 6.77 -0.40
N TRP A 122 5.22 6.50 -1.45
CA TRP A 122 5.58 7.51 -2.43
C TRP A 122 4.37 8.02 -3.21
N LEU A 123 3.46 7.13 -3.64
CA LEU A 123 2.23 7.52 -4.33
C LEU A 123 1.37 8.46 -3.48
N LEU A 124 1.25 8.20 -2.18
CA LEU A 124 0.56 9.08 -1.24
C LEU A 124 1.16 10.49 -1.24
N ARG A 125 2.47 10.59 -1.22
CA ARG A 125 3.16 11.89 -1.26
C ARG A 125 2.95 12.63 -2.58
N THR A 126 2.82 11.94 -3.69
CA THR A 126 2.54 12.58 -4.99
C THR A 126 1.20 13.30 -5.04
N VAL A 127 0.25 12.93 -4.21
CA VAL A 127 -1.06 13.59 -4.09
C VAL A 127 -1.15 14.50 -2.86
N GLY A 128 -0.03 14.74 -2.19
CA GLY A 128 0.05 15.67 -1.05
C GLY A 128 -0.29 15.06 0.30
N PHE A 129 -0.40 13.74 0.41
CA PHE A 129 -0.65 13.07 1.68
C PHE A 129 0.69 12.70 2.33
N ASP A 130 0.96 13.24 3.51
CA ASP A 130 2.24 13.10 4.23
C ASP A 130 2.12 12.35 5.58
N ARG A 131 0.97 11.73 5.83
CA ARG A 131 0.69 11.03 7.10
C ARG A 131 0.75 9.51 6.94
N ALA A 132 1.83 9.06 6.33
CA ALA A 132 2.13 7.64 6.14
C ALA A 132 3.58 7.32 6.49
#